data_c751f336db42c1b13c343e83f9da1b44
#
_entry.id   c751f336db42c1b13c343e83f9da1b44
#
_cell.length_a   1.000
_cell.length_b   1.000
_cell.length_c   1.000
_cell.angle_alpha   90.00
_cell.angle_beta   90.00
_cell.angle_gamma   90.00
#
_symmetry.space_group_name_H-M   'P 1'
#
loop_
_entity.id
_entity.type
_entity.pdbx_description
1 polymer ?
#
loop_
_entity_poly.entity_id
_entity_poly.type
_entity_poly.pdbx_seq_one_letter_code
_entity_poly.pdbx_strand_id
1 'polypeptide(L)'
;METPSQILNDLDGATLALLRRHGMLRNLISAEIKEALLDPEPLDAEVLQKAVATYRKRNNLLSPKQLQDHLRQQHWSQPDLQWHAALAERIRRTSMKRHQPKAELHYLSRKEQFDQVTYSQLTVPNQFLAQELFLRLNEKEATFAELAAQLRKGGTEKGQGRLGPMAIANVPPAIAKPLRSCSPGTLLEPLQVQNSWLIVRLEKFQPTQFDAAMEQRMCIELFQQEVDRIVDEQLSSLQPAAPIGNGQRGQS
;
A
#
# COMPACT_ATOMS: atom_id res chain seq x y z
N MET A 1 -3.82 19.95 25.20
CA MET A 1 -3.62 19.35 23.86
C MET A 1 -3.95 20.44 22.87
N GLU A 2 -2.93 21.05 22.30
CA GLU A 2 -3.10 22.03 21.23
C GLU A 2 -3.74 21.34 20.05
N THR A 3 -4.85 21.90 19.59
CA THR A 3 -5.57 21.34 18.46
C THR A 3 -4.75 21.57 17.18
N PRO A 4 -4.68 20.63 16.25
CA PRO A 4 -3.95 20.77 14.98
C PRO A 4 -4.31 22.02 14.16
N SER A 5 -5.40 22.72 14.51
CA SER A 5 -5.81 23.99 13.90
C SER A 5 -4.84 25.15 14.14
N GLN A 6 -3.97 25.10 15.15
CA GLN A 6 -3.09 26.25 15.48
C GLN A 6 -2.00 26.45 14.43
N ILE A 7 -1.41 25.38 13.90
CA ILE A 7 -0.29 25.49 12.96
C ILE A 7 -0.68 26.15 11.63
N LEU A 8 -1.89 25.88 11.15
CA LEU A 8 -2.39 26.54 9.94
C LEU A 8 -2.68 28.03 10.15
N ASN A 9 -2.95 28.44 11.40
CA ASN A 9 -3.16 29.82 11.75
C ASN A 9 -1.84 30.61 11.81
N ASP A 10 -0.71 29.93 11.98
CA ASP A 10 0.62 30.54 12.02
C ASP A 10 1.21 30.76 10.63
N LEU A 11 0.65 30.13 9.58
CA LEU A 11 1.09 30.30 8.20
C LEU A 11 0.40 31.52 7.57
N ASP A 12 1.19 32.43 7.02
CA ASP A 12 0.65 33.54 6.25
C ASP A 12 -0.04 33.08 4.95
N GLY A 13 -0.94 33.94 4.43
CA GLY A 13 -1.71 33.62 3.23
C GLY A 13 -0.85 33.36 1.98
N ALA A 14 0.33 33.96 1.86
CA ALA A 14 1.24 33.77 0.75
C ALA A 14 1.89 32.38 0.82
N THR A 15 2.33 31.95 1.98
CA THR A 15 2.87 30.61 2.23
C THR A 15 1.81 29.53 1.97
N LEU A 16 0.58 29.73 2.43
CA LEU A 16 -0.54 28.82 2.13
C LEU A 16 -0.82 28.70 0.63
N ALA A 17 -0.81 29.83 -0.10
CA ALA A 17 -1.00 29.84 -1.55
C ALA A 17 0.12 29.09 -2.26
N LEU A 18 1.37 29.24 -1.81
CA LEU A 18 2.54 28.54 -2.36
C LEU A 18 2.42 27.02 -2.14
N LEU A 19 2.08 26.59 -0.91
CA LEU A 19 1.90 25.18 -0.57
C LEU A 19 0.76 24.53 -1.37
N ARG A 20 -0.37 25.24 -1.57
CA ARG A 20 -1.47 24.80 -2.43
C ARG A 20 -1.02 24.62 -3.88
N ARG A 21 -0.35 25.67 -4.42
CA ARG A 21 0.13 25.67 -5.81
C ARG A 21 1.03 24.47 -6.12
N HIS A 22 1.88 24.08 -5.16
CA HIS A 22 2.82 22.96 -5.33
C HIS A 22 2.26 21.61 -4.83
N GLY A 23 1.00 21.55 -4.38
CA GLY A 23 0.39 20.31 -3.87
C GLY A 23 0.98 19.83 -2.55
N MET A 24 1.65 20.69 -1.79
CA MET A 24 2.36 20.34 -0.56
C MET A 24 1.51 20.54 0.70
N LEU A 25 0.41 21.30 0.62
CA LEU A 25 -0.40 21.66 1.77
C LEU A 25 -0.94 20.42 2.51
N ARG A 26 -1.52 19.46 1.78
CA ARG A 26 -2.03 18.21 2.38
C ARG A 26 -0.93 17.42 3.09
N ASN A 27 0.26 17.37 2.50
CA ASN A 27 1.39 16.63 3.07
C ASN A 27 1.88 17.28 4.36
N LEU A 28 1.96 18.60 4.39
CA LEU A 28 2.33 19.34 5.60
C LEU A 28 1.30 19.11 6.71
N ILE A 29 0.01 19.32 6.45
CA ILE A 29 -1.06 19.08 7.42
C ILE A 29 -1.03 17.64 7.93
N SER A 30 -0.82 16.65 7.04
CA SER A 30 -0.73 15.24 7.44
C SER A 30 0.47 14.98 8.36
N ALA A 31 1.61 15.61 8.10
CA ALA A 31 2.81 15.47 8.95
C ALA A 31 2.56 16.04 10.35
N GLU A 32 2.00 17.23 10.43
CA GLU A 32 1.68 17.92 11.68
C GLU A 32 0.63 17.15 12.51
N ILE A 33 -0.44 16.68 11.87
CA ILE A 33 -1.45 15.88 12.56
C ILE A 33 -0.84 14.58 13.09
N LYS A 34 0.00 13.92 12.30
CA LYS A 34 0.70 12.71 12.76
C LYS A 34 1.52 13.01 14.00
N GLU A 35 2.31 14.08 13.98
CA GLU A 35 3.14 14.47 15.10
C GLU A 35 2.31 14.81 16.34
N ALA A 36 1.23 15.56 16.19
CA ALA A 36 0.32 15.92 17.29
C ALA A 36 -0.41 14.70 17.91
N LEU A 37 -0.64 13.64 17.11
CA LEU A 37 -1.26 12.42 17.59
C LEU A 37 -0.28 11.43 18.23
N LEU A 38 1.03 11.59 18.01
CA LEU A 38 2.03 10.68 18.56
C LEU A 38 2.02 10.71 20.10
N ASP A 39 2.27 9.56 20.69
CA ASP A 39 2.48 9.45 22.14
C ASP A 39 3.65 10.39 22.55
N PRO A 40 3.42 11.33 23.49
CA PRO A 40 4.44 12.27 23.93
C PRO A 40 5.60 11.62 24.69
N GLU A 41 5.39 10.41 25.21
CA GLU A 41 6.42 9.67 25.93
C GLU A 41 7.61 9.34 25.01
N PRO A 42 8.85 9.70 25.38
CA PRO A 42 10.03 9.45 24.57
C PRO A 42 10.27 7.95 24.36
N LEU A 43 10.97 7.61 23.29
CA LEU A 43 11.47 6.26 23.10
C LEU A 43 12.67 6.01 24.00
N ASP A 44 12.80 4.78 24.50
CA ASP A 44 14.00 4.32 25.20
C ASP A 44 15.24 4.52 24.34
N ALA A 45 16.38 4.85 24.96
CA ALA A 45 17.62 5.14 24.26
C ALA A 45 18.07 3.97 23.36
N GLU A 46 17.88 2.72 23.79
CA GLU A 46 18.19 1.52 23.00
C GLU A 46 17.31 1.42 21.76
N VAL A 47 16.01 1.69 21.91
CA VAL A 47 15.04 1.66 20.79
C VAL A 47 15.38 2.75 19.78
N LEU A 48 15.72 3.95 20.24
CA LEU A 48 16.13 5.07 19.40
C LEU A 48 17.41 4.74 18.63
N GLN A 49 18.41 4.16 19.28
CA GLN A 49 19.65 3.74 18.62
C GLN A 49 19.38 2.70 17.53
N LYS A 50 18.53 1.70 17.80
CA LYS A 50 18.12 0.69 16.81
C LYS A 50 17.37 1.34 15.63
N ALA A 51 16.51 2.31 15.89
CA ALA A 51 15.79 3.04 14.84
C ALA A 51 16.77 3.82 13.94
N VAL A 52 17.73 4.54 14.52
CA VAL A 52 18.77 5.28 13.78
C VAL A 52 19.65 4.32 12.96
N ALA A 53 20.07 3.20 13.55
CA ALA A 53 20.85 2.20 12.83
C ALA A 53 20.08 1.62 11.63
N THR A 54 18.81 1.31 11.82
CA THR A 54 17.90 0.82 10.76
C THR A 54 17.71 1.86 9.66
N TYR A 55 17.50 3.13 10.03
CA TYR A 55 17.38 4.25 9.09
C TYR A 55 18.65 4.38 8.23
N ARG A 56 19.83 4.38 8.88
CA ARG A 56 21.11 4.46 8.19
C ARG A 56 21.33 3.31 7.21
N LYS A 57 21.01 2.08 7.63
CA LYS A 57 21.12 0.88 6.77
C LYS A 57 20.19 0.98 5.55
N ARG A 58 18.94 1.38 5.76
CA ARG A 58 17.93 1.52 4.70
C ARG A 58 18.31 2.57 3.65
N ASN A 59 18.98 3.65 4.08
CA ASN A 59 19.39 4.75 3.20
C ASN A 59 20.86 4.63 2.76
N ASN A 60 21.53 3.48 2.97
CA ASN A 60 22.93 3.25 2.62
C ASN A 60 23.93 4.24 3.25
N LEU A 61 23.62 4.74 4.46
CA LEU A 61 24.46 5.70 5.19
C LEU A 61 25.45 4.97 6.13
N LEU A 62 26.29 4.12 5.55
CA LEU A 62 27.14 3.21 6.30
C LEU A 62 28.39 3.89 6.87
N SER A 63 28.93 4.91 6.19
CA SER A 63 30.08 5.68 6.65
C SER A 63 29.70 7.00 7.30
N PRO A 64 30.58 7.57 8.17
CA PRO A 64 30.38 8.90 8.73
C PRO A 64 30.24 9.99 7.66
N LYS A 65 31.00 9.90 6.58
CA LYS A 65 30.97 10.84 5.47
C LYS A 65 29.61 10.82 4.78
N GLN A 66 29.10 9.62 4.42
CA GLN A 66 27.77 9.48 3.81
C GLN A 66 26.66 10.07 4.69
N LEU A 67 26.76 9.85 5.99
CA LEU A 67 25.81 10.45 6.94
C LEU A 67 25.86 11.97 6.93
N GLN A 68 27.06 12.57 7.00
CA GLN A 68 27.23 14.02 6.95
C GLN A 68 26.72 14.62 5.64
N ASP A 69 27.04 13.98 4.51
CA ASP A 69 26.58 14.45 3.20
C ASP A 69 25.05 14.37 3.11
N HIS A 70 24.44 13.30 3.64
CA HIS A 70 22.97 13.18 3.72
C HIS A 70 22.35 14.30 4.57
N LEU A 71 22.86 14.56 5.76
CA LEU A 71 22.39 15.63 6.62
C LEU A 71 22.48 17.01 5.96
N ARG A 72 23.57 17.29 5.25
CA ARG A 72 23.73 18.53 4.47
C ARG A 72 22.72 18.64 3.34
N GLN A 73 22.52 17.57 2.58
CA GLN A 73 21.55 17.55 1.47
C GLN A 73 20.11 17.76 1.94
N GLN A 74 19.76 17.19 3.10
CA GLN A 74 18.42 17.33 3.68
C GLN A 74 18.27 18.61 4.52
N HIS A 75 19.35 19.36 4.75
CA HIS A 75 19.40 20.47 5.71
C HIS A 75 18.98 20.06 7.13
N TRP A 76 19.33 18.83 7.53
CA TRP A 76 19.00 18.28 8.84
C TRP A 76 20.13 18.41 9.85
N SER A 77 19.73 18.64 11.11
CA SER A 77 20.57 18.47 12.28
C SER A 77 20.58 16.99 12.75
N GLN A 78 21.40 16.67 13.74
CA GLN A 78 21.37 15.34 14.38
C GLN A 78 20.02 15.04 15.09
N PRO A 79 19.40 15.98 15.82
CA PRO A 79 18.04 15.81 16.33
C PRO A 79 17.01 15.48 15.24
N ASP A 80 17.06 16.15 14.08
CA ASP A 80 16.14 15.86 12.97
C ASP A 80 16.31 14.44 12.45
N LEU A 81 17.56 13.97 12.31
CA LEU A 81 17.83 12.57 11.95
C LEU A 81 17.21 11.59 12.95
N GLN A 82 17.38 11.87 14.26
CA GLN A 82 16.83 11.02 15.32
C GLN A 82 15.30 11.01 15.25
N TRP A 83 14.69 12.17 15.04
CA TRP A 83 13.24 12.32 14.90
C TRP A 83 12.72 11.51 13.72
N HIS A 84 13.30 11.69 12.52
CA HIS A 84 12.90 10.95 11.31
C HIS A 84 13.14 9.44 11.43
N ALA A 85 14.23 9.03 12.04
CA ALA A 85 14.52 7.63 12.27
C ALA A 85 13.53 6.98 13.25
N ALA A 86 13.15 7.71 14.30
CA ALA A 86 12.22 7.26 15.32
C ALA A 86 10.75 7.23 14.88
N LEU A 87 10.40 8.00 13.84
CA LEU A 87 9.00 8.27 13.47
C LEU A 87 8.19 6.97 13.25
N ALA A 88 8.74 6.00 12.53
CA ALA A 88 8.07 4.73 12.27
C ALA A 88 7.76 3.96 13.55
N GLU A 89 8.68 3.94 14.50
CA GLU A 89 8.50 3.27 15.80
C GLU A 89 7.52 4.04 16.70
N ARG A 90 7.57 5.34 16.70
CA ARG A 90 6.60 6.19 17.43
C ARG A 90 5.18 5.98 16.88
N ILE A 91 5.01 5.95 15.54
CA ILE A 91 3.73 5.64 14.92
C ILE A 91 3.26 4.25 15.32
N ARG A 92 4.13 3.23 15.26
CA ARG A 92 3.81 1.86 15.65
C ARG A 92 3.31 1.81 17.09
N ARG A 93 4.06 2.39 18.03
CA ARG A 93 3.71 2.42 19.46
C ARG A 93 2.38 3.14 19.70
N THR A 94 2.21 4.31 19.11
CA THR A 94 0.98 5.10 19.22
C THR A 94 -0.21 4.35 18.64
N SER A 95 -0.04 3.75 17.46
CA SER A 95 -1.11 2.98 16.80
C SER A 95 -1.56 1.80 17.64
N MET A 96 -0.62 1.05 18.20
CA MET A 96 -0.93 -0.07 19.11
C MET A 96 -1.69 0.42 20.35
N LYS A 97 -1.19 1.45 21.02
CA LYS A 97 -1.81 2.01 22.24
C LYS A 97 -3.25 2.49 22.01
N ARG A 98 -3.52 3.07 20.82
CA ARG A 98 -4.82 3.71 20.51
C ARG A 98 -5.83 2.76 19.87
N HIS A 99 -5.38 1.81 19.05
CA HIS A 99 -6.25 1.07 18.13
C HIS A 99 -6.28 -0.45 18.38
N GLN A 100 -5.43 -0.99 19.26
CA GLN A 100 -5.40 -2.42 19.54
C GLN A 100 -6.79 -3.03 19.82
N PRO A 101 -7.69 -2.40 20.61
CA PRO A 101 -9.02 -2.97 20.85
C PRO A 101 -9.92 -3.08 19.62
N LYS A 102 -9.60 -2.35 18.55
CA LYS A 102 -10.39 -2.32 17.29
C LYS A 102 -9.73 -3.13 16.16
N ALA A 103 -8.47 -3.55 16.34
CA ALA A 103 -7.67 -4.15 15.29
C ALA A 103 -8.27 -5.47 14.76
N GLU A 104 -8.74 -6.34 15.64
CA GLU A 104 -9.33 -7.62 15.25
C GLU A 104 -10.63 -7.42 14.44
N LEU A 105 -11.50 -6.54 14.87
CA LEU A 105 -12.74 -6.23 14.15
C LEU A 105 -12.43 -5.65 12.77
N HIS A 106 -11.43 -4.75 12.67
CA HIS A 106 -10.97 -4.19 11.41
C HIS A 106 -10.40 -5.27 10.48
N TYR A 107 -9.63 -6.20 11.01
CA TYR A 107 -9.15 -7.37 10.26
C TYR A 107 -10.30 -8.24 9.75
N LEU A 108 -11.24 -8.62 10.63
CA LEU A 108 -12.35 -9.53 10.29
C LEU A 108 -13.23 -8.95 9.18
N SER A 109 -13.47 -7.64 9.17
CA SER A 109 -14.24 -6.97 8.11
C SER A 109 -13.58 -7.02 6.73
N ARG A 110 -12.27 -7.33 6.66
CA ARG A 110 -11.46 -7.32 5.44
C ARG A 110 -10.64 -8.59 5.24
N LYS A 111 -10.87 -9.62 6.07
CA LYS A 111 -10.08 -10.86 6.09
C LYS A 111 -9.87 -11.45 4.71
N GLU A 112 -10.92 -11.51 3.92
CA GLU A 112 -10.87 -12.07 2.57
C GLU A 112 -9.88 -11.36 1.62
N GLN A 113 -9.53 -10.10 1.91
CA GLN A 113 -8.58 -9.34 1.11
C GLN A 113 -7.12 -9.73 1.39
N PHE A 114 -6.86 -10.39 2.53
CA PHE A 114 -5.52 -10.75 2.98
C PHE A 114 -5.13 -12.19 2.69
N ASP A 115 -6.11 -13.05 2.40
CA ASP A 115 -5.86 -14.45 2.10
C ASP A 115 -4.87 -14.59 0.94
N GLN A 116 -3.90 -15.51 1.09
CA GLN A 116 -2.87 -15.75 0.11
C GLN A 116 -3.26 -16.87 -0.85
N VAL A 117 -2.97 -16.67 -2.12
CA VAL A 117 -3.26 -17.65 -3.16
C VAL A 117 -2.03 -17.87 -4.04
N THR A 118 -1.84 -19.13 -4.43
CA THR A 118 -0.92 -19.54 -5.51
C THR A 118 -1.75 -20.28 -6.54
N TYR A 119 -1.66 -19.91 -7.79
CA TYR A 119 -2.40 -20.53 -8.88
C TYR A 119 -1.56 -20.63 -10.15
N SER A 120 -1.89 -21.57 -11.02
CA SER A 120 -1.32 -21.69 -12.35
C SER A 120 -2.30 -21.11 -13.37
N GLN A 121 -1.79 -20.36 -14.36
CA GLN A 121 -2.59 -19.70 -15.37
C GLN A 121 -2.01 -19.91 -16.77
N LEU A 122 -2.89 -20.15 -17.76
CA LEU A 122 -2.61 -20.04 -19.19
C LEU A 122 -3.54 -19.00 -19.79
N THR A 123 -3.02 -18.17 -20.69
CA THR A 123 -3.79 -17.16 -21.41
C THR A 123 -3.77 -17.50 -22.90
N VAL A 124 -4.93 -17.57 -23.53
CA VAL A 124 -5.09 -17.92 -24.95
C VAL A 124 -6.09 -16.98 -25.63
N PRO A 125 -5.97 -16.79 -26.96
CA PRO A 125 -6.74 -15.76 -27.67
C PRO A 125 -8.22 -16.14 -27.91
N ASN A 126 -8.57 -17.41 -27.93
CA ASN A 126 -9.92 -17.84 -28.30
C ASN A 126 -10.42 -19.01 -27.44
N GLN A 127 -11.74 -19.17 -27.45
CA GLN A 127 -12.46 -20.19 -26.68
C GLN A 127 -12.12 -21.62 -27.06
N PHE A 128 -11.99 -21.91 -28.34
CA PHE A 128 -11.74 -23.27 -28.82
C PHE A 128 -10.41 -23.79 -28.30
N LEU A 129 -9.36 -23.00 -28.41
CA LEU A 129 -8.06 -23.37 -27.87
C LEU A 129 -8.09 -23.45 -26.31
N ALA A 130 -8.85 -22.61 -25.65
CA ALA A 130 -9.00 -22.69 -24.18
C ALA A 130 -9.66 -24.02 -23.78
N GLN A 131 -10.70 -24.41 -24.49
CA GLN A 131 -11.42 -25.66 -24.23
C GLN A 131 -10.55 -26.89 -24.52
N GLU A 132 -9.80 -26.91 -25.63
CA GLU A 132 -8.86 -27.97 -25.96
C GLU A 132 -7.81 -28.15 -24.85
N LEU A 133 -7.15 -27.05 -24.46
CA LEU A 133 -6.11 -27.13 -23.43
C LEU A 133 -6.68 -27.50 -22.06
N PHE A 134 -7.90 -27.05 -21.75
CA PHE A 134 -8.60 -27.45 -20.53
C PHE A 134 -8.83 -28.95 -20.48
N LEU A 135 -9.33 -29.56 -21.56
CA LEU A 135 -9.54 -31.01 -21.65
C LEU A 135 -8.23 -31.78 -21.46
N ARG A 136 -7.16 -31.36 -22.14
CA ARG A 136 -5.82 -31.98 -22.00
C ARG A 136 -5.28 -31.93 -20.59
N LEU A 137 -5.51 -30.81 -19.87
CA LEU A 137 -5.12 -30.67 -18.46
C LEU A 137 -6.00 -31.53 -17.55
N ASN A 138 -7.30 -31.60 -17.81
CA ASN A 138 -8.26 -32.39 -17.04
C ASN A 138 -8.03 -33.88 -17.16
N GLU A 139 -7.72 -34.35 -18.37
CA GLU A 139 -7.41 -35.75 -18.67
C GLU A 139 -5.95 -36.12 -18.35
N LYS A 140 -5.17 -35.17 -17.84
CA LYS A 140 -3.74 -35.33 -17.49
C LYS A 140 -2.84 -35.72 -18.69
N GLU A 141 -3.24 -35.38 -19.88
CA GLU A 141 -2.44 -35.57 -21.10
C GLU A 141 -1.28 -34.57 -21.20
N ALA A 142 -1.39 -33.43 -20.52
CA ALA A 142 -0.36 -32.43 -20.46
C ALA A 142 -0.33 -31.73 -19.09
N THR A 143 0.79 -31.12 -18.76
CA THR A 143 0.96 -30.27 -17.57
C THR A 143 0.87 -28.79 -17.91
N PHE A 144 0.55 -27.95 -16.91
CA PHE A 144 0.60 -26.49 -17.07
C PHE A 144 1.97 -25.98 -17.54
N ALA A 145 3.05 -26.61 -17.07
CA ALA A 145 4.41 -26.21 -17.44
C ALA A 145 4.71 -26.50 -18.92
N GLU A 146 4.30 -27.66 -19.42
CA GLU A 146 4.46 -28.04 -20.83
C GLU A 146 3.65 -27.14 -21.75
N LEU A 147 2.37 -26.91 -21.44
CA LEU A 147 1.50 -26.05 -22.23
C LEU A 147 1.97 -24.57 -22.18
N ALA A 148 2.41 -24.09 -21.03
CA ALA A 148 2.98 -22.76 -20.90
C ALA A 148 4.27 -22.60 -21.74
N ALA A 149 5.10 -23.64 -21.79
CA ALA A 149 6.30 -23.65 -22.63
C ALA A 149 5.97 -23.65 -24.14
N GLN A 150 4.95 -24.41 -24.56
CA GLN A 150 4.46 -24.42 -25.93
C GLN A 150 3.91 -23.05 -26.37
N LEU A 151 3.08 -22.43 -25.54
CA LEU A 151 2.47 -21.14 -25.83
C LEU A 151 3.50 -20.00 -25.87
N ARG A 152 4.55 -20.05 -25.02
CA ARG A 152 5.67 -19.06 -25.06
C ARG A 152 6.44 -19.14 -26.38
N LYS A 153 6.70 -20.33 -26.89
CA LYS A 153 7.34 -20.51 -28.22
C LYS A 153 6.49 -19.91 -29.34
N GLY A 154 5.17 -19.86 -29.18
CA GLY A 154 4.21 -19.23 -30.09
C GLY A 154 4.07 -17.71 -29.93
N GLY A 155 4.90 -17.03 -29.11
CA GLY A 155 4.87 -15.56 -28.93
C GLY A 155 3.87 -15.02 -27.92
N THR A 156 3.21 -15.88 -27.16
CA THR A 156 2.21 -15.49 -26.15
C THR A 156 2.85 -15.56 -24.75
N GLU A 157 3.57 -14.52 -24.34
CA GLU A 157 4.39 -14.57 -23.12
C GLU A 157 3.69 -14.14 -21.82
N LYS A 158 2.61 -13.38 -21.90
CA LYS A 158 2.00 -12.74 -20.72
C LYS A 158 1.05 -13.68 -19.96
N GLY A 159 1.26 -13.77 -18.64
CA GLY A 159 0.33 -14.42 -17.71
C GLY A 159 0.32 -15.93 -17.77
N GLN A 160 1.45 -16.57 -18.08
CA GLN A 160 1.56 -18.02 -18.19
C GLN A 160 2.49 -18.60 -17.12
N GLY A 161 2.04 -19.69 -16.51
CA GLY A 161 2.78 -20.40 -15.48
C GLY A 161 2.20 -20.25 -14.09
N ARG A 162 3.02 -20.55 -13.09
CA ARG A 162 2.65 -20.48 -11.67
C ARG A 162 2.84 -19.06 -11.13
N LEU A 163 1.80 -18.50 -10.54
CA LEU A 163 1.71 -17.15 -9.98
C LEU A 163 1.48 -17.22 -8.48
N GLY A 164 2.13 -16.35 -7.72
CA GLY A 164 2.02 -16.28 -6.26
C GLY A 164 3.21 -16.89 -5.51
N PRO A 165 3.16 -16.92 -4.16
CA PRO A 165 2.03 -16.52 -3.33
C PRO A 165 1.77 -15.01 -3.40
N MET A 166 0.48 -14.62 -3.49
CA MET A 166 0.05 -13.23 -3.49
C MET A 166 -1.29 -13.08 -2.76
N ALA A 167 -1.57 -11.88 -2.25
CA ALA A 167 -2.88 -11.59 -1.66
C ALA A 167 -3.98 -11.76 -2.71
N ILE A 168 -5.08 -12.42 -2.36
CA ILE A 168 -6.18 -12.66 -3.31
C ILE A 168 -6.82 -11.34 -3.79
N ALA A 169 -6.70 -10.26 -3.04
CA ALA A 169 -7.08 -8.92 -3.46
C ALA A 169 -6.31 -8.40 -4.69
N ASN A 170 -5.12 -8.94 -4.95
CA ASN A 170 -4.29 -8.58 -6.11
C ASN A 170 -4.58 -9.45 -7.34
N VAL A 171 -5.46 -10.43 -7.20
CA VAL A 171 -5.90 -11.30 -8.31
C VAL A 171 -7.08 -10.64 -9.02
N PRO A 172 -7.14 -10.68 -10.37
CA PRO A 172 -8.27 -10.14 -11.10
C PRO A 172 -9.61 -10.66 -10.56
N PRO A 173 -10.63 -9.82 -10.35
CA PRO A 173 -11.90 -10.21 -9.70
C PRO A 173 -12.59 -11.42 -10.36
N ALA A 174 -12.48 -11.55 -11.68
CA ALA A 174 -13.04 -12.66 -12.43
C ALA A 174 -12.46 -14.03 -12.02
N ILE A 175 -11.20 -14.04 -11.54
CA ILE A 175 -10.50 -15.26 -11.10
C ILE A 175 -10.59 -15.40 -9.57
N ALA A 176 -10.51 -14.28 -8.83
CA ALA A 176 -10.47 -14.29 -7.38
C ALA A 176 -11.68 -14.97 -6.75
N LYS A 177 -12.89 -14.70 -7.27
CA LYS A 177 -14.14 -15.28 -6.77
C LYS A 177 -14.17 -16.82 -6.90
N PRO A 178 -13.92 -17.42 -8.07
CA PRO A 178 -13.83 -18.88 -8.21
C PRO A 178 -12.71 -19.49 -7.34
N LEU A 179 -11.54 -18.86 -7.26
CA LEU A 179 -10.42 -19.37 -6.47
C LEU A 179 -10.71 -19.45 -4.97
N ARG A 180 -11.59 -18.58 -4.45
CA ARG A 180 -12.05 -18.65 -3.04
C ARG A 180 -12.97 -19.83 -2.77
N SER A 181 -13.71 -20.26 -3.77
CA SER A 181 -14.78 -21.26 -3.63
C SER A 181 -14.33 -22.68 -3.95
N CYS A 182 -13.14 -22.85 -4.52
CA CYS A 182 -12.64 -24.17 -4.91
C CYS A 182 -11.53 -24.68 -3.96
N SER A 183 -11.28 -25.99 -4.01
CA SER A 183 -10.20 -26.62 -3.26
C SER A 183 -8.88 -26.57 -4.04
N PRO A 184 -7.71 -26.58 -3.35
CA PRO A 184 -6.42 -26.76 -4.01
C PRO A 184 -6.40 -27.96 -4.95
N GLY A 185 -5.80 -27.78 -6.13
CA GLY A 185 -5.80 -28.78 -7.21
C GLY A 185 -6.95 -28.64 -8.22
N THR A 186 -7.99 -27.87 -7.91
CA THR A 186 -9.14 -27.69 -8.82
C THR A 186 -8.71 -26.88 -10.05
N LEU A 187 -9.00 -27.44 -11.23
CA LEU A 187 -8.93 -26.77 -12.51
C LEU A 187 -10.28 -26.09 -12.78
N LEU A 188 -10.24 -24.76 -12.94
CA LEU A 188 -11.44 -23.99 -13.26
C LEU A 188 -11.77 -24.11 -14.74
N GLU A 189 -13.06 -24.09 -15.08
CA GLU A 189 -13.49 -23.97 -16.48
C GLU A 189 -12.90 -22.71 -17.11
N PRO A 190 -12.65 -22.73 -18.44
CA PRO A 190 -12.10 -21.58 -19.13
C PRO A 190 -12.93 -20.31 -18.91
N LEU A 191 -12.27 -19.24 -18.47
CA LEU A 191 -12.90 -17.96 -18.15
C LEU A 191 -12.52 -16.92 -19.20
N GLN A 192 -13.50 -16.20 -19.73
CA GLN A 192 -13.26 -15.07 -20.60
C GLN A 192 -12.92 -13.84 -19.74
N VAL A 193 -11.76 -13.24 -19.99
CA VAL A 193 -11.33 -12.00 -19.35
C VAL A 193 -10.87 -11.04 -20.43
N GLN A 194 -11.62 -9.98 -20.63
CA GLN A 194 -11.41 -9.03 -21.73
C GLN A 194 -11.44 -9.75 -23.09
N ASN A 195 -10.37 -9.64 -23.88
CA ASN A 195 -10.22 -10.24 -25.20
C ASN A 195 -9.46 -11.57 -25.18
N SER A 196 -9.30 -12.20 -24.02
CA SER A 196 -8.54 -13.44 -23.85
C SER A 196 -9.31 -14.45 -23.01
N TRP A 197 -8.93 -15.71 -23.14
CA TRP A 197 -9.45 -16.80 -22.33
C TRP A 197 -8.38 -17.29 -21.38
N LEU A 198 -8.77 -17.54 -20.14
CA LEU A 198 -7.89 -17.99 -19.08
C LEU A 198 -8.26 -19.41 -18.65
N ILE A 199 -7.25 -20.24 -18.48
CA ILE A 199 -7.34 -21.56 -17.86
C ILE A 199 -6.58 -21.46 -16.56
N VAL A 200 -7.23 -21.73 -15.42
CA VAL A 200 -6.67 -21.47 -14.09
C VAL A 200 -6.81 -22.71 -13.22
N ARG A 201 -5.75 -23.07 -12.50
CA ARG A 201 -5.78 -24.11 -11.46
C ARG A 201 -5.30 -23.53 -10.14
N LEU A 202 -6.10 -23.71 -9.09
CA LEU A 202 -5.69 -23.38 -7.73
C LEU A 202 -4.60 -24.35 -7.27
N GLU A 203 -3.41 -23.84 -6.96
CA GLU A 203 -2.30 -24.65 -6.42
C GLU A 203 -2.32 -24.66 -4.89
N LYS A 204 -2.54 -23.50 -4.29
CA LYS A 204 -2.56 -23.36 -2.83
C LYS A 204 -3.43 -22.18 -2.42
N PHE A 205 -4.22 -22.39 -1.38
CA PHE A 205 -4.93 -21.32 -0.68
C PHE A 205 -4.48 -21.30 0.78
N GLN A 206 -4.08 -20.14 1.28
CA GLN A 206 -3.62 -19.94 2.64
C GLN A 206 -4.44 -18.83 3.28
N PRO A 207 -5.42 -19.18 4.12
CA PRO A 207 -6.15 -18.17 4.87
C PRO A 207 -5.20 -17.44 5.81
N THR A 208 -5.32 -16.12 5.86
CA THR A 208 -4.54 -15.28 6.77
C THR A 208 -5.07 -15.45 8.21
N GLN A 209 -4.17 -15.41 9.18
CA GLN A 209 -4.49 -15.45 10.60
C GLN A 209 -4.26 -14.06 11.22
N PHE A 210 -5.03 -13.77 12.28
CA PHE A 210 -4.81 -12.58 13.09
C PHE A 210 -3.69 -12.87 14.10
N ASP A 211 -2.46 -12.66 13.65
CA ASP A 211 -1.26 -12.74 14.48
C ASP A 211 -0.77 -11.34 14.89
N ALA A 212 0.29 -11.28 15.69
CA ALA A 212 0.86 -10.01 16.17
C ALA A 212 1.29 -9.07 15.04
N ALA A 213 1.74 -9.60 13.88
CA ALA A 213 2.11 -8.79 12.73
C ALA A 213 0.85 -8.20 12.04
N MET A 214 -0.22 -9.00 11.94
CA MET A 214 -1.50 -8.54 11.41
C MET A 214 -2.16 -7.53 12.35
N GLU A 215 -2.13 -7.78 13.68
CA GLU A 215 -2.62 -6.83 14.68
C GLU A 215 -1.92 -5.47 14.53
N GLN A 216 -0.59 -5.46 14.49
CA GLN A 216 0.19 -4.25 14.28
C GLN A 216 -0.18 -3.54 12.97
N ARG A 217 -0.33 -4.28 11.89
CA ARG A 217 -0.75 -3.74 10.59
C ARG A 217 -2.12 -3.07 10.68
N MET A 218 -3.09 -3.72 11.29
CA MET A 218 -4.44 -3.18 11.46
C MET A 218 -4.44 -1.91 12.33
N CYS A 219 -3.64 -1.88 13.39
CA CYS A 219 -3.48 -0.68 14.22
C CYS A 219 -2.91 0.50 13.42
N ILE A 220 -1.89 0.27 12.59
CA ILE A 220 -1.27 1.31 11.76
C ILE A 220 -2.27 1.80 10.68
N GLU A 221 -3.05 0.90 10.08
CA GLU A 221 -4.08 1.28 9.11
C GLU A 221 -5.18 2.14 9.77
N LEU A 222 -5.64 1.79 10.95
CA LEU A 222 -6.62 2.57 11.71
C LEU A 222 -6.08 3.94 12.11
N PHE A 223 -4.83 4.02 12.52
CA PHE A 223 -4.16 5.29 12.80
C PHE A 223 -4.07 6.18 11.56
N GLN A 224 -3.71 5.60 10.41
CA GLN A 224 -3.67 6.36 9.16
C GLN A 224 -5.06 6.86 8.76
N GLN A 225 -6.11 6.05 8.92
CA GLN A 225 -7.48 6.48 8.69
C GLN A 225 -7.92 7.61 9.63
N GLU A 226 -7.51 7.59 10.90
CA GLU A 226 -7.74 8.68 11.83
C GLU A 226 -7.07 9.98 11.36
N VAL A 227 -5.79 9.89 10.95
CA VAL A 227 -5.03 11.02 10.38
C VAL A 227 -5.74 11.57 9.14
N ASP A 228 -6.07 10.72 8.18
CA ASP A 228 -6.70 11.14 6.91
C ASP A 228 -8.04 11.84 7.13
N ARG A 229 -8.85 11.34 8.06
CA ARG A 229 -10.12 11.97 8.44
C ARG A 229 -9.89 13.39 8.99
N ILE A 230 -8.94 13.57 9.90
CA ILE A 230 -8.64 14.88 10.48
C ILE A 230 -8.06 15.83 9.41
N VAL A 231 -7.21 15.33 8.52
CA VAL A 231 -6.68 16.10 7.37
C VAL A 231 -7.82 16.60 6.48
N ASP A 232 -8.77 15.74 6.15
CA ASP A 232 -9.91 16.11 5.30
C ASP A 232 -10.82 17.13 5.98
N GLU A 233 -11.06 17.00 7.27
CA GLU A 233 -11.80 17.97 8.08
C GLU A 233 -11.13 19.34 8.08
N GLN A 234 -9.80 19.38 8.28
CA GLN A 234 -9.04 20.64 8.27
C GLN A 234 -8.98 21.28 6.88
N LEU A 235 -8.73 20.50 5.84
CA LEU A 235 -8.74 21.03 4.47
C LEU A 235 -10.10 21.59 4.06
N SER A 236 -11.18 20.97 4.53
CA SER A 236 -12.55 21.42 4.26
C SER A 236 -12.87 22.76 4.98
N SER A 237 -12.24 23.02 6.12
CA SER A 237 -12.37 24.28 6.85
C SER A 237 -11.60 25.45 6.22
N LEU A 238 -10.58 25.14 5.39
CA LEU A 238 -9.83 26.15 4.66
C LEU A 238 -10.65 26.58 3.44
N GLN A 239 -11.19 27.79 3.45
CA GLN A 239 -11.95 28.33 2.32
C GLN A 239 -11.14 28.19 1.02
N PRO A 240 -11.74 27.75 -0.09
CA PRO A 240 -11.07 27.81 -1.38
C PRO A 240 -10.70 29.24 -1.69
N ALA A 241 -9.47 29.47 -2.16
CA ALA A 241 -9.06 30.81 -2.62
C ALA A 241 -10.10 31.31 -3.63
N ALA A 242 -10.57 32.55 -3.44
CA ALA A 242 -11.50 33.17 -4.38
C ALA A 242 -10.94 33.02 -5.82
N PRO A 243 -11.78 32.69 -6.82
CA PRO A 243 -11.31 32.58 -8.19
C PRO A 243 -10.60 33.88 -8.57
N ILE A 244 -9.40 33.76 -9.10
CA ILE A 244 -8.64 34.90 -9.63
C ILE A 244 -9.55 35.54 -10.69
N GLY A 245 -10.10 36.71 -10.36
CA GLY A 245 -10.95 37.48 -11.25
C GLY A 245 -10.23 37.67 -12.57
N ASN A 246 -10.81 37.19 -13.65
CA ASN A 246 -10.38 37.51 -15.01
C ASN A 246 -10.34 39.05 -15.13
N GLY A 247 -9.13 39.59 -15.11
CA GLY A 247 -8.91 40.99 -15.35
C GLY A 247 -9.64 41.39 -16.61
N GLN A 248 -10.61 42.27 -16.47
CA GLN A 248 -11.28 42.96 -17.55
C GLN A 248 -10.21 43.55 -18.47
N ARG A 249 -10.06 42.99 -19.65
CA ARG A 249 -9.39 43.69 -20.76
C ARG A 249 -10.30 44.86 -21.10
N GLY A 250 -9.92 46.04 -20.60
CA GLY A 250 -10.52 47.28 -21.02
C GLY A 250 -10.40 47.43 -22.52
N GLN A 251 -11.51 47.58 -23.16
CA GLN A 251 -11.64 48.15 -24.50
C GLN A 251 -11.37 49.65 -24.36
N SER A 252 -10.42 50.12 -25.12
CA SER A 252 -10.34 51.48 -25.63
C SER A 252 -9.56 51.45 -26.90
#